data_65b951c658dae4742b7aad4c6528ec21
#
_entry.id   65b951c658dae4742b7aad4c6528ec21
#
_cell.length_a   1.000
_cell.length_b   1.000
_cell.length_c   1.000
_cell.angle_alpha   90.00
_cell.angle_beta   90.00
_cell.angle_gamma   90.00
#
_symmetry.space_group_name_H-M   'P 1'
#
loop_
_entity.id
_entity.type
_entity.pdbx_description
1 polymer ?
#
loop_
_entity_poly.entity_id
_entity_poly.type
_entity_poly.pdbx_seq_one_letter_code
_entity_poly.pdbx_strand_id
1 'polypeptide(L)' 'TSNLDIYRTAQLYFEQHGDDASIHAATRADEMLDKGDLDGRAVWLRVLAAIKELRNASAGGTMH' A
#
# COMPACT_ATOMS: atom_id res chain seq x y z
N THR A 1 -13.70 5.86 -1.18
CA THR A 1 -12.27 6.08 -1.41
C THR A 1 -11.96 5.90 -2.89
N SER A 2 -11.35 6.89 -3.50
CA SER A 2 -11.03 6.84 -4.93
C SER A 2 -9.69 6.15 -5.18
N ASN A 3 -9.49 5.67 -6.41
CA ASN A 3 -8.21 5.09 -6.82
C ASN A 3 -7.07 6.10 -6.67
N LEU A 4 -7.35 7.37 -6.94
CA LEU A 4 -6.34 8.41 -6.79
C LEU A 4 -5.87 8.53 -5.35
N ASP A 5 -6.80 8.49 -4.40
CA ASP A 5 -6.45 8.55 -2.97
C ASP A 5 -5.65 7.33 -2.55
N ILE A 6 -6.00 6.15 -3.07
CA ILE A 6 -5.26 4.92 -2.81
C ILE A 6 -3.81 5.07 -3.29
N TYR A 7 -3.61 5.54 -4.51
CA TYR A 7 -2.25 5.69 -5.05
C TYR A 7 -1.47 6.79 -4.36
N ARG A 8 -2.12 7.87 -3.96
CA ARG A 8 -1.46 8.93 -3.18
C ARG A 8 -0.94 8.39 -1.85
N THR A 9 -1.77 7.64 -1.15
CA THR A 9 -1.38 7.03 0.12
C THR A 9 -0.24 6.04 -0.09
N ALA A 10 -0.34 5.21 -1.13
CA ALA A 10 0.70 4.24 -1.45
C ALA A 10 2.03 4.93 -1.76
N GLN A 11 1.98 6.00 -2.55
CA GLN A 11 3.18 6.75 -2.90
C GLN A 11 3.82 7.38 -1.68
N LEU A 12 3.01 7.97 -0.80
CA LEU A 12 3.50 8.56 0.44
C LEU A 12 4.20 7.53 1.32
N TYR A 13 3.58 6.35 1.47
CA TYR A 13 4.16 5.27 2.24
C TYR A 13 5.45 4.78 1.63
N PHE A 14 5.47 4.65 0.31
CA PHE A 14 6.67 4.21 -0.41
C PHE A 14 7.82 5.22 -0.22
N GLU A 15 7.52 6.51 -0.27
CA GLU A 15 8.51 7.55 -0.07
C GLU A 15 9.06 7.57 1.35
N GLN A 16 8.18 7.34 2.34
CA GLN A 16 8.57 7.40 3.75
C GLN A 16 9.28 6.14 4.22
N HIS A 17 8.88 4.98 3.71
CA HIS A 17 9.32 3.70 4.24
C HIS A 17 10.12 2.85 3.26
N GLY A 18 10.12 3.21 1.98
CA GLY A 18 10.84 2.43 0.98
C GLY A 18 10.37 0.99 0.92
N ASP A 19 11.30 0.05 1.04
CA ASP A 19 10.99 -1.38 0.96
C ASP A 19 10.09 -1.87 2.09
N ASP A 20 10.03 -1.14 3.19
CA ASP A 20 9.18 -1.52 4.33
C ASP A 20 7.74 -1.03 4.18
N ALA A 21 7.44 -0.25 3.14
CA ALA A 21 6.12 0.33 2.96
C ALA A 21 5.02 -0.73 2.93
N SER A 22 5.25 -1.86 2.27
CA SER A 22 4.26 -2.93 2.19
C SER A 22 3.99 -3.55 3.56
N ILE A 23 5.00 -3.67 4.40
CA ILE A 23 4.86 -4.18 5.77
C ILE A 23 3.98 -3.23 6.58
N HIS A 24 4.21 -1.93 6.45
CA HIS A 24 3.41 -0.93 7.16
C HIS A 24 1.95 -0.96 6.72
N ALA A 25 1.68 -1.09 5.42
CA ALA A 25 0.31 -1.17 4.92
C ALA A 25 -0.38 -2.45 5.39
N ALA A 26 0.33 -3.58 5.37
CA ALA A 26 -0.21 -4.85 5.85
C ALA A 26 -0.55 -4.78 7.35
N THR A 27 0.29 -4.11 8.14
CA THR A 27 0.03 -3.91 9.57
C THR A 27 -1.25 -3.11 9.78
N ARG A 28 -1.46 -2.06 8.98
CA ARG A 28 -2.69 -1.28 9.06
C ARG A 28 -3.92 -2.12 8.72
N ALA A 29 -3.83 -2.96 7.69
CA ALA A 29 -4.93 -3.86 7.32
C ALA A 29 -5.25 -4.81 8.48
N ASP A 30 -4.24 -5.34 9.14
CA ASP A 30 -4.43 -6.23 10.30
C ASP A 30 -5.08 -5.50 11.46
N GLU A 31 -4.69 -4.25 11.72
CA GLU A 31 -5.31 -3.42 12.75
C GLU A 31 -6.79 -3.20 12.49
N MET A 32 -7.15 -2.97 11.22
CA MET A 32 -8.55 -2.79 10.85
C MET A 32 -9.34 -4.08 11.07
N LEU A 33 -8.75 -5.22 10.73
CA LEU A 33 -9.38 -6.52 10.96
C LEU A 33 -9.62 -6.75 12.44
N ASP A 34 -8.67 -6.42 13.29
CA ASP A 34 -8.79 -6.57 14.74
C ASP A 34 -9.94 -5.72 15.30
N LYS A 35 -10.18 -4.56 14.69
CA LYS A 35 -11.27 -3.68 15.08
C LYS A 35 -12.62 -4.08 14.48
N GLY A 36 -12.64 -5.08 13.60
CA GLY A 36 -13.83 -5.46 12.87
C GLY A 36 -14.18 -4.51 11.74
N ASP A 37 -13.24 -3.65 11.34
CA ASP A 37 -13.46 -2.69 10.25
C ASP A 37 -13.04 -3.31 8.92
N LEU A 38 -13.97 -4.04 8.31
CA LEU A 38 -13.67 -4.75 7.05
C LEU A 38 -13.50 -3.80 5.87
N ASP A 39 -14.22 -2.68 5.87
CA ASP A 39 -14.06 -1.68 4.82
C ASP A 39 -12.68 -1.03 4.91
N GLY A 40 -12.25 -0.68 6.10
CA GLY A 40 -10.91 -0.12 6.32
C GLY A 40 -9.83 -1.10 5.93
N ARG A 41 -10.01 -2.38 6.27
CA ARG A 41 -9.08 -3.43 5.86
C ARG A 41 -8.97 -3.51 4.35
N ALA A 42 -10.11 -3.49 3.65
CA ALA A 42 -10.12 -3.56 2.19
C ALA A 42 -9.36 -2.38 1.57
N VAL A 43 -9.53 -1.18 2.12
CA VAL A 43 -8.81 0.01 1.66
C VAL A 43 -7.30 -0.19 1.83
N TRP A 44 -6.85 -0.66 3.01
CA TRP A 44 -5.42 -0.86 3.26
C TRP A 44 -4.83 -1.97 2.40
N LEU A 45 -5.61 -3.01 2.08
CA LEU A 45 -5.15 -4.05 1.14
C LEU A 45 -4.97 -3.49 -0.27
N ARG A 46 -5.80 -2.53 -0.67
CA ARG A 46 -5.63 -1.85 -1.96
C ARG A 46 -4.39 -0.95 -1.94
N VAL A 47 -4.12 -0.29 -0.82
CA VAL A 47 -2.89 0.49 -0.66
C VAL A 47 -1.68 -0.42 -0.76
N LEU A 48 -1.73 -1.58 -0.11
CA LEU A 48 -0.66 -2.57 -0.19
C LEU A 48 -0.39 -3.00 -1.63
N ALA A 49 -1.45 -3.30 -2.38
CA ALA A 49 -1.31 -3.69 -3.79
C ALA A 49 -0.68 -2.57 -4.61
N ALA A 50 -1.10 -1.33 -4.37
CA ALA A 50 -0.54 -0.17 -5.07
C ALA A 50 0.94 0.05 -4.74
N ILE A 51 1.33 -0.16 -3.48
CA ILE A 51 2.74 -0.08 -3.07
C ILE A 51 3.58 -1.11 -3.83
N LYS A 52 3.07 -2.35 -3.95
CA LYS A 52 3.76 -3.40 -4.68
C LYS A 52 3.90 -3.04 -6.16
N GLU A 53 2.88 -2.44 -6.75
CA GLU A 53 2.95 -1.97 -8.13
C GLU A 53 4.03 -0.90 -8.30
N LEU A 54 4.09 0.07 -7.40
CA LEU A 54 5.09 1.14 -7.44
C LEU A 54 6.49 0.56 -7.32
N ARG A 55 6.67 -0.40 -6.42
CA ARG A 55 7.96 -1.04 -6.22
C ARG A 55 8.38 -1.83 -7.46
N ASN A 56 7.46 -2.58 -8.03
CA ASN A 56 7.73 -3.36 -9.23
C ASN A 56 8.03 -2.46 -10.42
N ALA A 57 7.32 -1.35 -10.56
CA ALA A 57 7.57 -0.40 -11.63
C ALA A 57 8.97 0.20 -11.52
N SER A 58 9.40 0.56 -10.30
CA SER A 58 10.74 1.08 -10.07
C SER A 58 11.82 0.05 -10.42
N ALA A 59 11.62 -1.19 -10.00
CA ALA A 59 12.58 -2.27 -10.28
C ALA A 59 12.53 -2.68 -11.73
N GLY A 60 11.31 -2.83 -12.30
CA GLY A 60 11.12 -3.30 -13.66
C GLY A 60 11.62 -2.32 -14.71
N GLY A 61 11.55 -1.03 -14.43
CA GLY A 61 11.98 0.01 -15.35
C GLY A 61 13.47 -0.06 -15.69
N THR A 62 14.24 -0.77 -14.88
CA THR A 62 15.69 -0.89 -15.07
C THR A 62 16.12 -2.21 -15.72
N MET A 63 15.17 -3.06 -16.03
CA MET A 63 15.47 -4.42 -16.48
C MET A 63 15.68 -4.54 -17.99
N HIS A 64 15.65 -3.46 -18.70
CA HIS A 64 15.76 -3.49 -20.17
C HIS A 64 17.09 -3.00 -20.70
#